data_0346e33016b9caaf8f9a15c3167f896d
#
_entry.id   0346e33016b9caaf8f9a15c3167f896d
#
_cell.length_a   1.000
_cell.length_b   1.000
_cell.length_c   1.000
_cell.angle_alpha   90.00
_cell.angle_beta   90.00
_cell.angle_gamma   90.00
#
_symmetry.space_group_name_H-M   'P 1'
#
loop_
_entity.id
_entity.type
_entity.pdbx_description
1 polymer ?
#
loop_
_entity_poly.entity_id
_entity_poly.type
_entity_poly.pdbx_seq_one_letter_code
_entity_poly.pdbx_strand_id
1 'polypeptide(L)'
;MKILIFADSHGYNVSMACAVEREAPDMVLHLGDHADDARELESVFPQLVVRGVRGNNDFFDRSVPDHLVVTPGGVRIFLTHGHREQVYSREGDMVARLAREEGCGLAFFGHTHRMSLAWQHGVLVCNPGSISLPRGGAPGYARLTIEEGHARLLELLDEDGELLRHEKITG
;
A
#
# COMPACT_ATOMS: atom_id res chain seq x y z
N MET A 1 -15.96 0.22 3.96
CA MET A 1 -15.01 0.89 3.05
C MET A 1 -13.92 -0.08 2.66
N LYS A 2 -13.66 -0.24 1.37
CA LYS A 2 -12.64 -1.12 0.81
C LYS A 2 -11.52 -0.28 0.19
N ILE A 3 -10.27 -0.57 0.54
CA ILE A 3 -9.10 0.14 0.05
C ILE A 3 -8.15 -0.86 -0.57
N LEU A 4 -7.68 -0.61 -1.80
CA LEU A 4 -6.59 -1.37 -2.39
C LEU A 4 -5.27 -0.63 -2.19
N ILE A 5 -4.21 -1.38 -1.94
CA ILE A 5 -2.87 -0.86 -1.72
C ILE A 5 -1.92 -1.53 -2.71
N PHE A 6 -1.32 -0.73 -3.58
CA PHE A 6 -0.36 -1.16 -4.59
C PHE A 6 1.03 -0.57 -4.32
N ALA A 7 2.06 -1.26 -4.78
CA ALA A 7 3.43 -0.79 -4.77
C ALA A 7 4.19 -1.27 -6.01
N ASP A 8 5.23 -0.53 -6.36
CA ASP A 8 6.25 -0.97 -7.31
C ASP A 8 5.65 -1.42 -8.65
N SER A 9 4.78 -0.59 -9.24
CA SER A 9 4.06 -0.86 -10.50
C SER A 9 4.95 -0.76 -11.75
N HIS A 10 5.98 0.10 -11.72
CA HIS A 10 7.03 0.20 -12.74
C HIS A 10 6.51 0.34 -14.18
N GLY A 11 5.41 1.08 -14.40
CA GLY A 11 4.80 1.31 -15.72
C GLY A 11 3.85 0.20 -16.18
N TYR A 12 3.55 -0.80 -15.33
CA TYR A 12 2.60 -1.87 -15.64
C TYR A 12 1.27 -1.65 -14.91
N ASN A 13 0.52 -0.63 -15.32
CA ASN A 13 -0.73 -0.20 -14.70
C ASN A 13 -1.93 -1.08 -15.01
N VAL A 14 -1.85 -1.94 -16.03
CA VAL A 14 -2.97 -2.81 -16.44
C VAL A 14 -3.44 -3.72 -15.30
N SER A 15 -2.52 -4.37 -14.58
CA SER A 15 -2.87 -5.23 -13.46
C SER A 15 -3.57 -4.46 -12.32
N MET A 16 -3.16 -3.20 -12.08
CA MET A 16 -3.87 -2.33 -11.12
C MET A 16 -5.28 -2.00 -11.59
N ALA A 17 -5.46 -1.65 -12.87
CA ALA A 17 -6.78 -1.37 -13.44
C ALA A 17 -7.71 -2.58 -13.37
N CYS A 18 -7.22 -3.76 -13.73
CA CYS A 18 -7.97 -5.02 -13.60
C CYS A 18 -8.38 -5.31 -12.14
N ALA A 19 -7.48 -5.08 -11.18
CA ALA A 19 -7.80 -5.24 -9.76
C ALA A 19 -8.86 -4.22 -9.30
N VAL A 20 -8.78 -2.96 -9.74
CA VAL A 20 -9.78 -1.93 -9.43
C VAL A 20 -11.15 -2.28 -10.01
N GLU A 21 -11.22 -2.73 -11.27
CA GLU A 21 -12.48 -3.18 -11.89
C GLU A 21 -13.11 -4.36 -11.12
N ARG A 22 -12.30 -5.36 -10.77
CA ARG A 22 -12.74 -6.55 -10.05
C ARG A 22 -13.24 -6.24 -8.65
N GLU A 23 -12.46 -5.45 -7.92
CA GLU A 23 -12.68 -5.19 -6.50
C GLU A 23 -13.64 -4.03 -6.24
N ALA A 24 -13.80 -3.10 -7.17
CA ALA A 24 -14.58 -1.88 -7.00
C ALA A 24 -14.29 -1.18 -5.65
N PRO A 25 -13.04 -0.73 -5.41
CA PRO A 25 -12.66 -0.12 -4.12
C PRO A 25 -13.19 1.31 -3.99
N ASP A 26 -13.31 1.78 -2.75
CA ASP A 26 -13.62 3.18 -2.43
C ASP A 26 -12.39 4.10 -2.57
N MET A 27 -11.18 3.53 -2.43
CA MET A 27 -9.92 4.26 -2.46
C MET A 27 -8.78 3.34 -2.90
N VAL A 28 -7.76 3.93 -3.52
CA VAL A 28 -6.48 3.29 -3.79
C VAL A 28 -5.36 4.05 -3.09
N LEU A 29 -4.42 3.30 -2.50
CA LEU A 29 -3.15 3.81 -1.98
C LEU A 29 -2.01 3.25 -2.83
N HIS A 30 -1.09 4.11 -3.30
CA HIS A 30 0.08 3.73 -4.09
C HIS A 30 1.37 4.05 -3.35
N LEU A 31 2.23 3.09 -3.18
CA LEU A 31 3.42 3.18 -2.32
C LEU A 31 4.71 3.57 -3.08
N GLY A 32 4.56 4.11 -4.29
CA GLY A 32 5.69 4.62 -5.06
C GLY A 32 6.28 3.62 -6.04
N ASP A 33 7.34 4.07 -6.69
CA ASP A 33 7.97 3.53 -7.87
C ASP A 33 7.00 3.47 -9.05
N HIS A 34 7.01 4.55 -9.82
CA HIS A 34 6.09 4.99 -10.86
C HIS A 34 4.80 5.67 -10.33
N ALA A 35 4.96 6.84 -9.71
CA ALA A 35 3.83 7.67 -9.27
C ALA A 35 2.90 8.08 -10.43
N ASP A 36 3.41 8.11 -11.67
CA ASP A 36 2.60 8.36 -12.86
C ASP A 36 1.54 7.28 -13.12
N ASP A 37 1.81 6.03 -12.74
CA ASP A 37 0.82 4.94 -12.85
C ASP A 37 -0.41 5.20 -11.96
N ALA A 38 -0.21 5.82 -10.79
CA ALA A 38 -1.30 6.23 -9.91
C ALA A 38 -2.15 7.36 -10.54
N ARG A 39 -1.51 8.33 -11.23
CA ARG A 39 -2.22 9.40 -11.97
C ARG A 39 -3.00 8.86 -13.17
N GLU A 40 -2.41 7.90 -13.87
CA GLU A 40 -3.08 7.24 -14.99
C GLU A 40 -4.32 6.47 -14.48
N LEU A 41 -4.21 5.80 -13.34
CA LEU A 41 -5.35 5.14 -12.71
C LEU A 41 -6.47 6.13 -12.36
N GLU A 42 -6.15 7.33 -11.82
CA GLU A 42 -7.15 8.40 -11.61
C GLU A 42 -7.79 8.87 -12.92
N SER A 43 -7.04 8.90 -14.01
CA SER A 43 -7.57 9.28 -15.33
C SER A 43 -8.53 8.24 -15.87
N VAL A 44 -8.25 6.95 -15.68
CA VAL A 44 -9.11 5.83 -16.12
C VAL A 44 -10.36 5.71 -15.24
N PHE A 45 -10.23 5.97 -13.95
CA PHE A 45 -11.31 5.88 -12.95
C PHE A 45 -11.53 7.24 -12.26
N PRO A 46 -12.19 8.23 -12.91
CA PRO A 46 -12.27 9.61 -12.39
C PRO A 46 -13.01 9.77 -11.05
N GLN A 47 -13.77 8.76 -10.62
CA GLN A 47 -14.48 8.76 -9.33
C GLN A 47 -13.66 8.12 -8.21
N LEU A 48 -12.54 7.47 -8.54
CA LEU A 48 -11.69 6.79 -7.59
C LEU A 48 -10.75 7.78 -6.90
N VAL A 49 -10.72 7.75 -5.59
CA VAL A 49 -9.74 8.52 -4.83
C VAL A 49 -8.43 7.75 -4.78
N VAL A 50 -7.40 8.29 -5.40
CA VAL A 50 -6.04 7.73 -5.33
C VAL A 50 -5.16 8.63 -4.49
N ARG A 51 -4.36 8.05 -3.59
CA ARG A 51 -3.35 8.75 -2.78
C ARG A 51 -2.07 7.95 -2.81
N GLY A 52 -0.92 8.61 -2.77
CA GLY A 52 0.34 7.89 -2.84
C GLY A 52 1.52 8.65 -2.29
N VAL A 53 2.62 7.92 -2.21
CA VAL A 53 3.95 8.43 -1.88
C VAL A 53 4.89 8.15 -3.04
N ARG A 54 6.00 8.88 -3.14
CA ARG A 54 7.00 8.64 -4.17
C ARG A 54 8.00 7.57 -3.74
N GLY A 55 8.45 6.79 -4.72
CA GLY A 55 9.55 5.86 -4.57
C GLY A 55 10.90 6.44 -5.02
N ASN A 56 11.92 5.60 -5.03
CA ASN A 56 13.25 5.99 -5.49
C ASN A 56 13.32 6.22 -7.01
N ASN A 57 12.43 5.60 -7.78
CA ASN A 57 12.34 5.83 -9.23
C ASN A 57 11.54 7.10 -9.58
N ASP A 58 10.83 7.69 -8.61
CA ASP A 58 10.09 8.95 -8.77
C ASP A 58 10.92 10.18 -8.37
N PHE A 59 12.24 10.09 -8.49
CA PHE A 59 13.19 11.07 -7.95
C PHE A 59 12.92 12.51 -8.38
N PHE A 60 12.47 12.72 -9.61
CA PHE A 60 12.19 14.05 -10.16
C PHE A 60 10.80 14.59 -9.80
N ASP A 61 9.90 13.74 -9.32
CA ASP A 61 8.55 14.15 -8.95
C ASP A 61 8.48 14.65 -7.50
N ARG A 62 8.60 15.96 -7.35
CA ARG A 62 8.50 16.62 -6.04
C ARG A 62 7.07 16.95 -5.63
N SER A 63 6.09 16.69 -6.47
CA SER A 63 4.68 16.93 -6.15
C SER A 63 4.09 15.83 -5.26
N VAL A 64 4.72 14.64 -5.25
CA VAL A 64 4.33 13.50 -4.42
C VAL A 64 5.24 13.44 -3.18
N PRO A 65 4.68 13.32 -1.95
CA PRO A 65 5.46 13.30 -0.73
C PRO A 65 6.24 11.99 -0.54
N ASP A 66 7.30 12.01 0.30
CA ASP A 66 8.02 10.79 0.71
C ASP A 66 7.22 9.97 1.72
N HIS A 67 6.51 10.65 2.61
CA HIS A 67 5.65 10.06 3.63
C HIS A 67 4.27 10.72 3.59
N LEU A 68 3.24 9.96 3.88
CA LEU A 68 1.88 10.47 3.92
C LEU A 68 1.10 9.77 5.04
N VAL A 69 0.35 10.55 5.82
CA VAL A 69 -0.69 10.01 6.71
C VAL A 69 -2.04 10.28 6.08
N VAL A 70 -2.82 9.23 5.87
CA VAL A 70 -4.21 9.31 5.42
C VAL A 70 -5.14 8.83 6.52
N THR A 71 -6.41 9.29 6.49
CA THR A 71 -7.39 8.91 7.53
C THR A 71 -8.72 8.48 6.90
N PRO A 72 -8.72 7.44 6.04
CA PRO A 72 -9.94 6.93 5.45
C PRO A 72 -10.84 6.29 6.52
N GLY A 73 -12.13 6.63 6.49
CA GLY A 73 -13.10 6.08 7.42
C GLY A 73 -12.75 6.24 8.91
N GLY A 74 -11.91 7.22 9.27
CA GLY A 74 -11.46 7.45 10.65
C GLY A 74 -10.19 6.69 11.06
N VAL A 75 -9.69 5.78 10.24
CA VAL A 75 -8.49 4.97 10.52
C VAL A 75 -7.23 5.69 10.03
N ARG A 76 -6.29 5.99 10.94
CA ARG A 76 -5.02 6.62 10.59
C ARG A 76 -4.03 5.59 10.04
N ILE A 77 -3.52 5.84 8.85
CA ILE A 77 -2.63 4.95 8.09
C ILE A 77 -1.40 5.72 7.66
N PHE A 78 -0.21 5.19 7.95
CA PHE A 78 1.07 5.72 7.52
C PHE A 78 1.52 5.05 6.23
N LEU A 79 1.96 5.84 5.26
CA LEU A 79 2.46 5.39 3.97
C LEU A 79 3.89 5.89 3.75
N THR A 80 4.74 5.01 3.27
CA THR A 80 6.08 5.32 2.75
C THR A 80 6.45 4.34 1.65
N HIS A 81 7.42 4.68 0.81
CA HIS A 81 7.95 3.69 -0.13
C HIS A 81 8.91 2.69 0.57
N GLY A 82 9.70 3.13 1.53
CA GLY A 82 10.60 2.25 2.29
C GLY A 82 12.09 2.38 1.95
N HIS A 83 12.45 3.04 0.84
CA HIS A 83 13.86 3.19 0.43
C HIS A 83 14.71 4.01 1.41
N ARG A 84 14.08 4.91 2.18
CA ARG A 84 14.74 5.72 3.22
C ARG A 84 14.72 5.06 4.59
N GLU A 85 13.80 4.13 4.82
CA GLU A 85 13.55 3.43 6.09
C GLU A 85 14.35 2.14 6.22
N GLN A 86 15.30 1.90 5.33
CA GLN A 86 16.20 0.75 5.35
C GLN A 86 15.47 -0.62 5.43
N VAL A 87 14.34 -0.73 4.74
CA VAL A 87 13.43 -1.89 4.83
C VAL A 87 14.06 -3.21 4.40
N TYR A 88 15.15 -3.21 3.63
CA TYR A 88 15.89 -4.43 3.29
C TYR A 88 16.61 -5.07 4.49
N SER A 89 17.08 -4.25 5.42
CA SER A 89 17.85 -4.72 6.57
C SER A 89 17.01 -4.84 7.86
N ARG A 90 15.88 -4.16 7.92
CA ARG A 90 15.06 -4.03 9.13
C ARG A 90 13.60 -4.44 8.97
N GLU A 91 13.22 -4.98 7.82
CA GLU A 91 11.90 -5.56 7.52
C GLU A 91 10.70 -4.74 8.06
N GLY A 92 10.76 -3.41 7.97
CA GLY A 92 9.68 -2.52 8.40
C GLY A 92 9.78 -2.00 9.85
N ASP A 93 10.83 -2.34 10.63
CA ASP A 93 10.99 -1.84 12.01
C ASP A 93 10.98 -0.30 12.08
N MET A 94 11.72 0.38 11.19
CA MET A 94 11.73 1.84 11.13
C MET A 94 10.38 2.41 10.69
N VAL A 95 9.70 1.74 9.74
CA VAL A 95 8.35 2.13 9.29
C VAL A 95 7.36 2.07 10.45
N ALA A 96 7.40 1.00 11.27
CA ALA A 96 6.55 0.86 12.44
C ALA A 96 6.79 1.97 13.48
N ARG A 97 8.06 2.35 13.72
CA ARG A 97 8.40 3.44 14.65
C ARG A 97 7.87 4.78 14.17
N LEU A 98 8.10 5.14 12.91
CA LEU A 98 7.58 6.38 12.34
C LEU A 98 6.04 6.42 12.35
N ALA A 99 5.40 5.32 11.97
CA ALA A 99 3.94 5.23 12.02
C ALA A 99 3.40 5.43 13.45
N ARG A 100 4.06 4.85 14.45
CA ARG A 100 3.69 5.02 15.86
C ARG A 100 3.87 6.47 16.33
N GLU A 101 4.93 7.15 15.94
CA GLU A 101 5.17 8.57 16.25
C GLU A 101 4.07 9.45 15.63
N GLU A 102 3.56 9.08 14.46
CA GLU A 102 2.43 9.72 13.78
C GLU A 102 1.07 9.28 14.34
N GLY A 103 1.01 8.41 15.35
CA GLY A 103 -0.25 7.92 15.93
C GLY A 103 -1.03 7.00 14.99
N CYS A 104 -0.35 6.28 14.11
CA CYS A 104 -0.94 5.33 13.17
C CYS A 104 -0.83 3.91 13.69
N GLY A 105 -1.93 3.14 13.67
CA GLY A 105 -1.95 1.71 13.99
C GLY A 105 -1.67 0.81 12.79
N LEU A 106 -1.69 1.39 11.58
CA LEU A 106 -1.41 0.71 10.32
C LEU A 106 -0.31 1.44 9.55
N ALA A 107 0.58 0.69 8.90
CA ALA A 107 1.62 1.24 8.05
C ALA A 107 1.84 0.38 6.81
N PHE A 108 2.03 1.01 5.67
CA PHE A 108 2.32 0.34 4.41
C PHE A 108 3.61 0.86 3.79
N PHE A 109 4.39 -0.07 3.22
CA PHE A 109 5.61 0.24 2.49
C PHE A 109 5.80 -0.70 1.27
N GLY A 110 6.64 -0.32 0.30
CA GLY A 110 6.97 -1.08 -0.90
C GLY A 110 8.46 -1.41 -0.98
N HIS A 111 9.09 -1.06 -2.12
CA HIS A 111 10.52 -1.08 -2.40
C HIS A 111 11.19 -2.46 -2.44
N THR A 112 10.86 -3.37 -1.55
CA THR A 112 11.50 -4.70 -1.53
C THR A 112 10.95 -5.64 -2.59
N HIS A 113 9.76 -5.34 -3.14
CA HIS A 113 8.98 -6.21 -4.04
C HIS A 113 8.63 -7.56 -3.42
N ARG A 114 8.63 -7.66 -2.08
CA ARG A 114 8.33 -8.88 -1.32
C ARG A 114 7.16 -8.64 -0.39
N MET A 115 6.15 -9.48 -0.49
CA MET A 115 5.01 -9.42 0.42
C MET A 115 5.44 -9.70 1.86
N SER A 116 5.00 -8.85 2.77
CA SER A 116 5.16 -9.06 4.20
C SER A 116 4.01 -8.47 5.00
N LEU A 117 3.70 -9.09 6.13
CA LEU A 117 2.61 -8.67 7.00
C LEU A 117 2.96 -9.09 8.44
N ALA A 118 3.18 -8.12 9.33
CA ALA A 118 3.60 -8.40 10.71
C ALA A 118 3.22 -7.27 11.67
N TRP A 119 2.90 -7.61 12.91
CA TRP A 119 2.82 -6.66 14.01
C TRP A 119 4.22 -6.28 14.50
N GLN A 120 4.51 -4.98 14.53
CA GLN A 120 5.77 -4.44 15.02
C GLN A 120 5.49 -3.19 15.86
N HIS A 121 6.00 -3.12 17.07
CA HIS A 121 5.82 -1.99 18.00
C HIS A 121 4.35 -1.56 18.21
N GLY A 122 3.39 -2.49 18.09
CA GLY A 122 1.96 -2.19 18.19
C GLY A 122 1.33 -1.63 16.92
N VAL A 123 2.07 -1.62 15.80
CA VAL A 123 1.60 -1.22 14.47
C VAL A 123 1.55 -2.45 13.56
N LEU A 124 0.47 -2.62 12.82
CA LEU A 124 0.40 -3.64 11.76
C LEU A 124 1.08 -3.08 10.52
N VAL A 125 2.23 -3.65 10.18
CA VAL A 125 3.07 -3.24 9.04
C VAL A 125 2.87 -4.21 7.89
N CYS A 126 2.62 -3.67 6.70
CA CYS A 126 2.37 -4.47 5.51
C CYS A 126 3.17 -3.94 4.31
N ASN A 127 3.76 -4.87 3.57
CA ASN A 127 4.25 -4.65 2.22
C ASN A 127 3.41 -5.52 1.27
N PRO A 128 2.67 -4.92 0.31
CA PRO A 128 1.85 -5.69 -0.64
C PRO A 128 2.67 -6.45 -1.68
N GLY A 129 4.00 -6.31 -1.67
CA GLY A 129 4.86 -6.79 -2.74
C GLY A 129 4.86 -5.82 -3.93
N SER A 130 5.17 -6.33 -5.12
CA SER A 130 5.02 -5.59 -6.37
C SER A 130 3.86 -6.17 -7.18
N ILE A 131 3.04 -5.31 -7.76
CA ILE A 131 1.96 -5.71 -8.65
C ILE A 131 2.47 -6.17 -10.03
N SER A 132 3.74 -5.92 -10.35
CA SER A 132 4.30 -6.22 -11.67
C SER A 132 5.61 -7.00 -11.65
N LEU A 133 6.51 -6.69 -10.71
CA LEU A 133 7.88 -7.22 -10.68
C LEU A 133 8.23 -7.85 -9.30
N PRO A 134 7.54 -8.91 -8.87
CA PRO A 134 7.76 -9.51 -7.56
C PRO A 134 9.17 -10.10 -7.43
N ARG A 135 9.74 -9.99 -6.24
CA ARG A 135 11.03 -10.62 -5.88
C ARG A 135 10.84 -11.80 -4.93
N GLY A 136 9.87 -12.63 -5.25
CA GLY A 136 9.48 -13.83 -4.51
C GLY A 136 7.97 -13.90 -4.37
N GLY A 137 7.39 -15.03 -4.74
CA GLY A 137 5.94 -15.21 -4.82
C GLY A 137 5.32 -14.62 -6.09
N ALA A 138 3.99 -14.46 -6.07
CA ALA A 138 3.20 -13.90 -7.15
C ALA A 138 3.21 -12.37 -7.14
N PRO A 139 2.96 -11.72 -8.28
CA PRO A 139 2.54 -10.32 -8.31
C PRO A 139 1.27 -10.14 -7.48
N GLY A 140 1.11 -8.99 -6.83
CA GLY A 140 -0.12 -8.81 -6.05
C GLY A 140 -0.24 -7.47 -5.36
N TYR A 141 -1.24 -7.38 -4.49
CA TYR A 141 -1.64 -6.17 -3.81
C TYR A 141 -2.23 -6.49 -2.43
N ALA A 142 -2.46 -5.44 -1.62
CA ALA A 142 -3.20 -5.59 -0.37
C ALA A 142 -4.61 -5.02 -0.49
N ARG A 143 -5.55 -5.60 0.27
CA ARG A 143 -6.92 -5.13 0.44
C ARG A 143 -7.21 -4.90 1.91
N LEU A 144 -7.55 -3.66 2.28
CA LEU A 144 -7.94 -3.27 3.63
C LEU A 144 -9.45 -3.02 3.68
N THR A 145 -10.11 -3.67 4.64
CA THR A 145 -11.52 -3.44 4.95
C THR A 145 -11.66 -2.61 6.23
N ILE A 146 -12.40 -1.50 6.14
CA ILE A 146 -12.73 -0.61 7.25
C ILE A 146 -14.25 -0.62 7.44
N GLU A 147 -14.70 -0.87 8.67
CA GLU A 147 -16.10 -0.87 9.07
C GLU A 147 -16.27 -0.09 10.36
N GLU A 148 -17.27 0.79 10.40
CA GLU A 148 -17.62 1.58 11.59
C GLU A 148 -16.44 2.34 12.22
N GLY A 149 -15.55 2.90 11.37
CA GLY A 149 -14.37 3.64 11.83
C GLY A 149 -13.19 2.78 12.30
N HIS A 150 -13.25 1.46 12.09
CA HIS A 150 -12.21 0.53 12.52
C HIS A 150 -11.70 -0.32 11.33
N ALA A 151 -10.39 -0.49 11.25
CA ALA A 151 -9.81 -1.51 10.38
C ALA A 151 -10.21 -2.90 10.89
N ARG A 152 -10.73 -3.76 10.01
CA ARG A 152 -11.24 -5.08 10.38
C ARG A 152 -10.42 -6.23 9.81
N LEU A 153 -9.99 -6.07 8.57
CA LEU A 153 -9.33 -7.14 7.83
C LEU A 153 -8.29 -6.53 6.89
N LEU A 154 -7.09 -7.08 6.89
CA LEU A 154 -6.05 -6.79 5.92
C LEU A 154 -5.66 -8.10 5.22
N GLU A 155 -5.73 -8.09 3.89
CA GLU A 155 -5.49 -9.25 3.05
C GLU A 155 -4.37 -8.94 2.05
N LEU A 156 -3.51 -9.93 1.81
CA LEU A 156 -2.58 -9.96 0.68
C LEU A 156 -3.16 -10.89 -0.37
N LEU A 157 -3.29 -10.39 -1.58
CA LEU A 157 -3.90 -11.06 -2.71
C LEU A 157 -2.90 -11.10 -3.87
N ASP A 158 -2.97 -12.13 -4.71
CA ASP A 158 -2.26 -12.11 -5.97
C ASP A 158 -2.96 -11.20 -7.01
N GLU A 159 -2.37 -11.08 -8.19
CA GLU A 159 -2.91 -10.22 -9.26
C GLU A 159 -4.29 -10.68 -9.75
N ASP A 160 -4.66 -11.95 -9.59
CA ASP A 160 -5.95 -12.53 -9.93
C ASP A 160 -6.99 -12.37 -8.81
N GLY A 161 -6.58 -11.86 -7.64
CA GLY A 161 -7.44 -11.65 -6.48
C GLY A 161 -7.57 -12.87 -5.56
N GLU A 162 -6.75 -13.88 -5.75
CA GLU A 162 -6.71 -15.04 -4.87
C GLU A 162 -6.02 -14.70 -3.54
N LEU A 163 -6.59 -15.15 -2.44
CA LEU A 163 -6.10 -14.87 -1.11
C LEU A 163 -4.80 -15.63 -0.81
N LEU A 164 -3.72 -14.90 -0.52
CA LEU A 164 -2.43 -15.45 -0.12
C LEU A 164 -2.23 -15.44 1.40
N ARG A 165 -2.62 -14.34 2.05
CA ARG A 165 -2.46 -14.15 3.50
C ARG A 165 -3.47 -13.12 4.00
N HIS A 166 -3.86 -13.24 5.26
CA HIS A 166 -4.70 -12.21 5.91
C HIS A 166 -4.37 -12.03 7.38
N GLU A 167 -4.78 -10.89 7.93
CA GLU A 167 -4.76 -10.55 9.36
C GLU A 167 -6.11 -9.94 9.74
N LYS A 168 -6.77 -10.50 10.73
CA LYS A 168 -7.96 -9.91 11.36
C LYS A 168 -7.53 -8.90 12.40
N ILE A 169 -8.02 -7.68 12.28
CA ILE A 169 -7.66 -6.58 13.18
C ILE A 169 -8.78 -6.44 14.20
N THR A 170 -8.48 -6.86 15.42
CA THR A 170 -9.38 -6.67 16.57
C THR A 170 -8.97 -5.40 17.28
N GLY A 171 -9.76 -4.36 17.18
CA GLY A 171 -9.61 -3.10 17.91
C GLY A 171 -10.36 -3.12 19.22
#